data_aa1cd09f837cec0a8535214826a0c02a
#
_entry.id   aa1cd09f837cec0a8535214826a0c02a
#
_cell.length_a   1.000
_cell.length_b   1.000
_cell.length_c   1.000
_cell.angle_alpha   90.00
_cell.angle_beta   90.00
_cell.angle_gamma   90.00
#
_symmetry.space_group_name_H-M   'P 1'
#
loop_
_entity.id
_entity.type
_entity.pdbx_description
1 polymer ?
#
loop_
_entity_poly.entity_id
_entity_poly.type
_entity_poly.pdbx_seq_one_letter_code
_entity_poly.pdbx_strand_id
1 'polypeptide(L)'
;VEAVRGALNELDFNFCNDDEILSRYHRMADNTTGVMFTLPIRCLGHAAGMSLKEIEILSGIFSKLAVAYQVCDDHADFFGLKKGRASSSDIMNGRPNLYHLLSTSPDHSLDFTEYVSNFQNNLIHRAMDELTEFPTSLTEVVRELVIPFVRLKGIPDSYPSLAQST
;
A
#
# COMPACT_ATOMS: atom_id res chain seq x y z
N VAL A 1 -4.89 -19.65 -2.39
CA VAL A 1 -6.33 -19.34 -2.22
C VAL A 1 -6.53 -17.83 -2.10
N GLU A 2 -5.76 -17.11 -1.25
CA GLU A 2 -5.91 -15.66 -1.02
C GLU A 2 -5.64 -14.82 -2.28
N ALA A 3 -4.57 -15.10 -3.02
CA ALA A 3 -4.25 -14.41 -4.27
C ALA A 3 -5.34 -14.56 -5.34
N VAL A 4 -5.97 -15.75 -5.42
CA VAL A 4 -7.10 -15.98 -6.34
C VAL A 4 -8.34 -15.19 -5.88
N ARG A 5 -8.57 -15.11 -4.56
CA ARG A 5 -9.66 -14.32 -3.99
C ARG A 5 -9.42 -12.82 -4.22
N GLY A 6 -8.16 -12.36 -4.10
CA GLY A 6 -7.76 -11.00 -4.44
C GLY A 6 -8.10 -10.67 -5.90
N ALA A 7 -7.67 -11.51 -6.84
CA ALA A 7 -7.96 -11.33 -8.26
C ALA A 7 -9.46 -11.36 -8.59
N LEU A 8 -10.26 -12.17 -7.88
CA LEU A 8 -11.72 -12.15 -8.05
C LEU A 8 -12.36 -10.88 -7.48
N ASN A 9 -11.82 -10.34 -6.37
CA ASN A 9 -12.28 -9.09 -5.79
C ASN A 9 -11.95 -7.88 -6.68
N GLU A 10 -10.93 -7.96 -7.54
CA GLU A 10 -10.65 -6.94 -8.57
C GLU A 10 -11.79 -6.79 -9.58
N LEU A 11 -12.60 -7.82 -9.79
CA LEU A 11 -13.69 -7.83 -10.78
C LEU A 11 -15.03 -7.29 -10.24
N ASP A 12 -15.16 -7.10 -8.93
CA ASP A 12 -16.44 -6.75 -8.28
C ASP A 12 -16.33 -5.42 -7.50
N PHE A 13 -15.95 -4.36 -8.21
CA PHE A 13 -15.93 -3.01 -7.65
C PHE A 13 -17.20 -2.25 -7.99
N ASN A 14 -18.24 -2.37 -7.15
CA ASN A 14 -19.42 -1.52 -7.16
C ASN A 14 -19.30 -0.47 -6.04
N PHE A 15 -19.40 0.82 -6.36
CA PHE A 15 -19.01 1.92 -5.49
C PHE A 15 -20.16 2.53 -4.72
N CYS A 16 -19.87 3.03 -3.48
CA CYS A 16 -20.81 3.78 -2.66
C CYS A 16 -20.24 5.12 -2.18
N ASN A 17 -19.05 5.17 -1.56
CA ASN A 17 -18.39 6.39 -1.07
C ASN A 17 -16.86 6.19 -0.98
N ASP A 18 -16.10 7.29 -0.76
CA ASP A 18 -14.64 7.27 -0.76
C ASP A 18 -14.04 6.36 0.32
N ASP A 19 -14.61 6.34 1.52
CA ASP A 19 -14.12 5.48 2.61
C ASP A 19 -14.32 3.99 2.29
N GLU A 20 -15.43 3.65 1.65
CA GLU A 20 -15.68 2.28 1.19
C GLU A 20 -14.72 1.90 0.05
N ILE A 21 -14.44 2.82 -0.88
CA ILE A 21 -13.43 2.64 -1.94
C ILE A 21 -12.09 2.31 -1.31
N LEU A 22 -11.59 3.12 -0.36
CA LEU A 22 -10.30 2.86 0.29
C LEU A 22 -10.28 1.52 1.04
N SER A 23 -11.35 1.19 1.76
CA SER A 23 -11.45 -0.07 2.50
C SER A 23 -11.42 -1.28 1.57
N ARG A 24 -12.13 -1.24 0.46
CA ARG A 24 -12.16 -2.30 -0.56
C ARG A 24 -10.84 -2.40 -1.30
N TYR A 25 -10.29 -1.26 -1.69
CA TYR A 25 -8.98 -1.18 -2.34
C TYR A 25 -7.88 -1.77 -1.44
N HIS A 26 -7.85 -1.40 -0.16
CA HIS A 26 -6.91 -1.95 0.81
C HIS A 26 -6.98 -3.48 0.86
N ARG A 27 -8.18 -4.05 0.97
CA ARG A 27 -8.36 -5.51 1.01
C ARG A 27 -7.92 -6.19 -0.29
N MET A 28 -8.22 -5.58 -1.43
CA MET A 28 -7.78 -6.08 -2.74
C MET A 28 -6.25 -6.07 -2.83
N ALA A 29 -5.62 -4.92 -2.57
CA ALA A 29 -4.18 -4.76 -2.63
C ALA A 29 -3.44 -5.68 -1.62
N ASP A 30 -3.99 -5.88 -0.42
CA ASP A 30 -3.47 -6.82 0.57
C ASP A 30 -3.53 -8.27 0.07
N ASN A 31 -4.64 -8.67 -0.52
CA ASN A 31 -4.82 -10.03 -1.05
C ASN A 31 -4.04 -10.31 -2.34
N THR A 32 -3.58 -9.29 -3.06
CA THR A 32 -2.78 -9.42 -4.30
C THR A 32 -1.31 -9.11 -4.03
N THR A 33 -0.96 -7.85 -3.99
CA THR A 33 0.41 -7.37 -3.77
C THR A 33 0.92 -7.70 -2.36
N GLY A 34 0.04 -7.64 -1.34
CA GLY A 34 0.36 -8.02 0.04
C GLY A 34 0.88 -9.44 0.16
N VAL A 35 0.23 -10.40 -0.51
CA VAL A 35 0.68 -11.81 -0.51
C VAL A 35 2.08 -11.95 -1.10
N MET A 36 2.42 -11.19 -2.15
CA MET A 36 3.75 -11.23 -2.76
C MET A 36 4.85 -10.72 -1.83
N PHE A 37 4.56 -9.72 -1.01
CA PHE A 37 5.50 -9.18 -0.01
C PHE A 37 5.61 -10.06 1.22
N THR A 38 4.49 -10.62 1.69
CA THR A 38 4.45 -11.38 2.95
C THR A 38 4.94 -12.81 2.80
N LEU A 39 4.81 -13.44 1.63
CA LEU A 39 5.27 -14.81 1.42
C LEU A 39 6.78 -14.98 1.67
N PRO A 40 7.69 -14.16 1.11
CA PRO A 40 9.11 -14.23 1.41
C PRO A 40 9.41 -14.03 2.91
N ILE A 41 8.72 -13.09 3.56
CA ILE A 41 8.89 -12.82 5.00
C ILE A 41 8.53 -14.05 5.82
N ARG A 42 7.41 -14.70 5.53
CA ARG A 42 7.01 -15.94 6.20
C ARG A 42 8.01 -17.06 5.99
N CYS A 43 8.45 -17.28 4.76
CA CYS A 43 9.45 -18.32 4.46
C CYS A 43 10.78 -18.06 5.19
N LEU A 44 11.30 -16.85 5.12
CA LEU A 44 12.56 -16.47 5.76
C LEU A 44 12.44 -16.50 7.30
N GLY A 45 11.33 -16.03 7.87
CA GLY A 45 11.08 -16.08 9.30
C GLY A 45 11.08 -17.51 9.83
N HIS A 46 10.41 -18.44 9.14
CA HIS A 46 10.47 -19.86 9.50
C HIS A 46 11.88 -20.44 9.38
N ALA A 47 12.59 -20.12 8.30
CA ALA A 47 13.96 -20.60 8.09
C ALA A 47 14.93 -20.03 9.13
N ALA A 48 14.71 -18.82 9.62
CA ALA A 48 15.49 -18.18 10.69
C ALA A 48 15.09 -18.62 12.10
N GLY A 49 14.07 -19.47 12.26
CA GLY A 49 13.61 -19.95 13.57
C GLY A 49 12.85 -18.90 14.39
N MET A 50 12.27 -17.89 13.73
CA MET A 50 11.42 -16.90 14.40
C MET A 50 10.14 -17.54 14.93
N SER A 51 9.60 -17.00 16.01
CA SER A 51 8.30 -17.43 16.52
C SER A 51 7.18 -17.09 15.53
N LEU A 52 6.09 -17.86 15.56
CA LEU A 52 4.90 -17.59 14.73
C LEU A 52 4.36 -16.17 14.95
N LYS A 53 4.39 -15.69 16.20
CA LYS A 53 3.95 -14.34 16.56
C LYS A 53 4.80 -13.27 15.86
N GLU A 54 6.13 -13.40 15.90
CA GLU A 54 7.04 -12.47 15.24
C GLU A 54 6.84 -12.47 13.72
N ILE A 55 6.67 -13.66 13.12
CA ILE A 55 6.40 -13.81 11.69
C ILE A 55 5.08 -13.13 11.30
N GLU A 56 4.04 -13.27 12.11
CA GLU A 56 2.74 -12.65 11.85
C GLU A 56 2.82 -11.12 11.94
N ILE A 57 3.47 -10.57 12.98
CA ILE A 57 3.66 -9.12 13.13
C ILE A 57 4.45 -8.58 11.93
N LEU A 58 5.58 -9.21 11.62
CA LEU A 58 6.43 -8.77 10.51
C LEU A 58 5.70 -8.88 9.16
N SER A 59 4.92 -9.93 8.95
CA SER A 59 4.07 -10.08 7.76
C SER A 59 3.04 -8.95 7.67
N GLY A 60 2.40 -8.58 8.79
CA GLY A 60 1.46 -7.46 8.84
C GLY A 60 2.09 -6.11 8.52
N ILE A 61 3.35 -5.89 8.94
CA ILE A 61 4.13 -4.70 8.58
C ILE A 61 4.38 -4.66 7.08
N PHE A 62 4.88 -5.75 6.51
CA PHE A 62 5.18 -5.83 5.07
C PHE A 62 3.92 -5.81 4.20
N SER A 63 2.77 -6.29 4.69
CA SER A 63 1.48 -6.11 4.01
C SER A 63 1.10 -4.63 3.87
N LYS A 64 1.25 -3.81 4.93
CA LYS A 64 1.00 -2.36 4.85
C LYS A 64 1.92 -1.68 3.83
N LEU A 65 3.20 -2.04 3.79
CA LEU A 65 4.16 -1.53 2.81
C LEU A 65 3.82 -1.98 1.39
N ALA A 66 3.28 -3.17 1.20
CA ALA A 66 2.83 -3.67 -0.09
C ALA A 66 1.61 -2.89 -0.62
N VAL A 67 0.65 -2.57 0.25
CA VAL A 67 -0.48 -1.71 -0.13
C VAL A 67 0.02 -0.31 -0.49
N ALA A 68 0.97 0.26 0.27
CA ALA A 68 1.59 1.54 -0.07
C ALA A 68 2.34 1.49 -1.41
N TYR A 69 2.99 0.37 -1.74
CA TYR A 69 3.61 0.14 -3.05
C TYR A 69 2.55 0.10 -4.16
N GLN A 70 1.42 -0.59 -3.97
CA GLN A 70 0.35 -0.64 -4.96
C GLN A 70 -0.20 0.76 -5.27
N VAL A 71 -0.31 1.64 -4.26
CA VAL A 71 -0.68 3.05 -4.47
C VAL A 71 0.34 3.77 -5.38
N CYS A 72 1.64 3.51 -5.22
CA CYS A 72 2.67 4.05 -6.12
C CYS A 72 2.53 3.53 -7.55
N ASP A 73 2.24 2.24 -7.70
CA ASP A 73 2.06 1.62 -9.01
C ASP A 73 0.85 2.19 -9.74
N ASP A 74 -0.26 2.35 -9.04
CA ASP A 74 -1.49 2.96 -9.55
C ASP A 74 -1.29 4.44 -9.94
N HIS A 75 -0.56 5.20 -9.11
CA HIS A 75 -0.18 6.58 -9.42
C HIS A 75 0.62 6.64 -10.72
N ALA A 76 1.65 5.81 -10.82
CA ALA A 76 2.51 5.78 -11.99
C ALA A 76 1.75 5.36 -13.27
N ASP A 77 0.76 4.47 -13.17
CA ASP A 77 -0.10 4.09 -14.27
C ASP A 77 -1.05 5.23 -14.67
N PHE A 78 -1.76 5.81 -13.70
CA PHE A 78 -2.75 6.86 -13.95
C PHE A 78 -2.14 8.10 -14.59
N PHE A 79 -0.97 8.54 -14.13
CA PHE A 79 -0.25 9.71 -14.66
C PHE A 79 0.70 9.39 -15.82
N GLY A 80 0.74 8.16 -16.33
CA GLY A 80 1.56 7.77 -17.47
C GLY A 80 3.07 7.78 -17.20
N LEU A 81 3.49 7.54 -15.96
CA LEU A 81 4.90 7.56 -15.56
C LEU A 81 5.61 6.22 -15.80
N LYS A 82 4.86 5.17 -16.16
CA LYS A 82 5.42 3.84 -16.47
C LYS A 82 6.04 3.82 -17.87
N LYS A 83 7.36 3.62 -17.94
CA LYS A 83 8.07 3.51 -19.24
C LYS A 83 7.53 2.35 -20.06
N GLY A 84 7.21 2.61 -21.33
CA GLY A 84 6.78 1.59 -22.30
C GLY A 84 5.33 1.13 -22.15
N ARG A 85 4.52 1.79 -21.32
CA ARG A 85 3.08 1.55 -21.20
C ARG A 85 2.30 2.82 -21.50
N ALA A 86 1.11 2.67 -22.05
CA ALA A 86 0.17 3.77 -22.18
C ALA A 86 -0.29 4.22 -20.78
N SER A 87 -0.60 5.51 -20.62
CA SER A 87 -1.28 6.03 -19.43
C SER A 87 -2.59 5.29 -19.22
N SER A 88 -2.94 5.05 -17.97
CA SER A 88 -4.18 4.37 -17.58
C SER A 88 -4.33 2.95 -18.17
N SER A 89 -3.22 2.26 -18.36
CA SER A 89 -3.23 0.90 -18.93
C SER A 89 -4.01 -0.10 -18.05
N ASP A 90 -4.03 0.09 -16.74
CA ASP A 90 -4.79 -0.76 -15.82
C ASP A 90 -6.30 -0.59 -16.06
N ILE A 91 -6.77 0.64 -16.24
CA ILE A 91 -8.18 0.95 -16.56
C ILE A 91 -8.56 0.33 -17.89
N MET A 92 -7.72 0.49 -18.91
CA MET A 92 -7.96 -0.09 -20.26
C MET A 92 -8.06 -1.62 -20.23
N ASN A 93 -7.41 -2.26 -19.24
CA ASN A 93 -7.45 -3.71 -19.02
C ASN A 93 -8.51 -4.14 -17.98
N GLY A 94 -9.40 -3.23 -17.56
CA GLY A 94 -10.45 -3.51 -16.59
C GLY A 94 -9.94 -3.77 -15.18
N ARG A 95 -8.72 -3.31 -14.84
CA ARG A 95 -8.15 -3.43 -13.50
C ARG A 95 -8.49 -2.20 -12.67
N PRO A 96 -8.82 -2.38 -11.38
CA PRO A 96 -9.04 -1.26 -10.49
C PRO A 96 -7.73 -0.48 -10.28
N ASN A 97 -7.82 0.85 -10.41
CA ASN A 97 -6.76 1.79 -10.12
C ASN A 97 -7.32 2.81 -9.13
N LEU A 98 -6.65 3.05 -8.01
CA LEU A 98 -7.16 3.88 -6.92
C LEU A 98 -7.52 5.30 -7.38
N TYR A 99 -6.68 5.91 -8.20
CA TYR A 99 -6.93 7.26 -8.72
C TYR A 99 -8.17 7.33 -9.62
N HIS A 100 -8.36 6.30 -10.45
CA HIS A 100 -9.55 6.20 -11.26
C HIS A 100 -10.82 6.00 -10.41
N LEU A 101 -10.73 5.10 -9.44
CA LEU A 101 -11.83 4.80 -8.53
C LEU A 101 -12.30 6.06 -7.80
N LEU A 102 -11.38 6.83 -7.24
CA LEU A 102 -11.69 8.10 -6.58
C LEU A 102 -12.16 9.17 -7.59
N SER A 103 -11.60 9.24 -8.79
CA SER A 103 -12.03 10.21 -9.82
C SER A 103 -13.45 9.99 -10.31
N THR A 104 -14.02 8.83 -10.12
CA THR A 104 -15.41 8.47 -10.49
C THR A 104 -16.38 8.47 -9.30
N SER A 105 -15.90 8.72 -8.09
CA SER A 105 -16.72 8.80 -6.88
C SER A 105 -17.62 10.04 -6.90
N PRO A 106 -18.86 9.95 -6.39
CA PRO A 106 -19.77 11.10 -6.32
C PRO A 106 -19.37 12.16 -5.28
N ASP A 107 -18.51 11.83 -4.33
CA ASP A 107 -18.10 12.71 -3.21
C ASP A 107 -16.99 13.73 -3.56
N HIS A 108 -16.82 14.05 -4.85
CA HIS A 108 -15.74 14.85 -5.42
C HIS A 108 -15.69 16.32 -4.97
N SER A 109 -15.42 16.60 -3.73
CA SER A 109 -15.06 17.97 -3.32
C SER A 109 -13.57 18.12 -2.90
N LEU A 110 -12.81 17.03 -2.86
CA LEU A 110 -11.45 16.98 -2.32
C LEU A 110 -10.42 16.76 -3.43
N ASP A 111 -9.24 17.33 -3.24
CA ASP A 111 -8.05 16.94 -3.99
C ASP A 111 -7.71 15.48 -3.64
N PHE A 112 -8.18 14.54 -4.50
CA PHE A 112 -7.97 13.12 -4.29
C PHE A 112 -6.48 12.74 -4.24
N THR A 113 -5.59 13.57 -4.76
CA THR A 113 -4.14 13.38 -4.67
C THR A 113 -3.67 13.52 -3.22
N GLU A 114 -4.16 14.55 -2.51
CA GLU A 114 -3.90 14.71 -1.08
C GLU A 114 -4.49 13.56 -0.27
N TYR A 115 -5.71 13.16 -0.58
CA TYR A 115 -6.39 12.05 0.09
C TYR A 115 -5.63 10.72 -0.07
N VAL A 116 -5.18 10.40 -1.28
CA VAL A 116 -4.36 9.22 -1.56
C VAL A 116 -3.01 9.28 -0.86
N SER A 117 -2.37 10.46 -0.87
CA SER A 117 -1.09 10.68 -0.16
C SER A 117 -1.24 10.44 1.35
N ASN A 118 -2.32 10.95 1.94
CA ASN A 118 -2.62 10.77 3.35
C ASN A 118 -2.85 9.29 3.70
N PHE A 119 -3.60 8.58 2.86
CA PHE A 119 -3.81 7.14 3.00
C PHE A 119 -2.49 6.37 2.95
N GLN A 120 -1.64 6.65 1.97
CA GLN A 120 -0.33 5.99 1.82
C GLN A 120 0.60 6.29 3.00
N ASN A 121 0.72 7.57 3.38
CA ASN A 121 1.56 7.98 4.50
C ASN A 121 1.12 7.31 5.80
N ASN A 122 -0.18 7.18 6.05
CA ASN A 122 -0.69 6.47 7.23
C ASN A 122 -0.24 5.00 7.26
N LEU A 123 -0.29 4.30 6.12
CA LEU A 123 0.21 2.92 6.03
C LEU A 123 1.70 2.82 6.34
N ILE A 124 2.52 3.72 5.78
CA ILE A 124 3.96 3.77 6.00
C ILE A 124 4.27 4.07 7.47
N HIS A 125 3.63 5.08 8.07
CA HIS A 125 3.85 5.44 9.47
C HIS A 125 3.52 4.27 10.40
N ARG A 126 2.36 3.65 10.24
CA ARG A 126 1.97 2.48 11.05
C ARG A 126 2.95 1.32 10.89
N ALA A 127 3.43 1.05 9.67
CA ALA A 127 4.43 0.02 9.44
C ALA A 127 5.76 0.34 10.15
N MET A 128 6.21 1.60 10.10
CA MET A 128 7.45 2.03 10.74
C MET A 128 7.34 2.05 12.27
N ASP A 129 6.18 2.42 12.82
CA ASP A 129 5.93 2.38 14.28
C ASP A 129 5.98 0.93 14.80
N GLU A 130 5.31 0.00 14.11
CA GLU A 130 5.33 -1.42 14.47
C GLU A 130 6.73 -2.06 14.32
N LEU A 131 7.56 -1.58 13.40
CA LEU A 131 8.96 -2.02 13.25
C LEU A 131 9.85 -1.69 14.46
N THR A 132 9.45 -0.75 15.31
CA THR A 132 10.20 -0.41 16.53
C THR A 132 10.27 -1.58 17.53
N GLU A 133 9.38 -2.56 17.42
CA GLU A 133 9.42 -3.79 18.19
C GLU A 133 10.55 -4.76 17.76
N PHE A 134 11.18 -4.50 16.61
CA PHE A 134 12.23 -5.32 16.03
C PHE A 134 13.61 -4.64 16.17
N PRO A 135 14.73 -5.38 15.93
CA PRO A 135 16.06 -4.80 15.98
C PRO A 135 16.20 -3.55 15.09
N THR A 136 16.86 -2.52 15.61
CA THR A 136 17.06 -1.23 14.90
C THR A 136 17.63 -1.39 13.50
N SER A 137 18.52 -2.39 13.28
CA SER A 137 19.09 -2.69 11.97
C SER A 137 18.01 -3.04 10.92
N LEU A 138 16.93 -3.73 11.31
CA LEU A 138 15.82 -4.02 10.40
C LEU A 138 15.05 -2.74 10.05
N THR A 139 14.81 -1.89 11.05
CA THR A 139 14.14 -0.59 10.85
C THR A 139 14.95 0.30 9.90
N GLU A 140 16.28 0.32 10.03
CA GLU A 140 17.17 1.06 9.14
C GLU A 140 17.14 0.52 7.71
N VAL A 141 17.22 -0.81 7.53
CA VAL A 141 17.13 -1.45 6.21
C VAL A 141 15.78 -1.12 5.53
N VAL A 142 14.68 -1.22 6.26
CA VAL A 142 13.36 -0.88 5.70
C VAL A 142 13.29 0.60 5.33
N ARG A 143 13.78 1.49 6.20
CA ARG A 143 13.78 2.94 5.95
C ARG A 143 14.61 3.30 4.71
N GLU A 144 15.78 2.71 4.54
CA GLU A 144 16.70 3.08 3.47
C GLU A 144 16.39 2.38 2.14
N LEU A 145 15.96 1.12 2.18
CA LEU A 145 15.80 0.31 0.97
C LEU A 145 14.34 0.14 0.55
N VAL A 146 13.39 0.08 1.47
CA VAL A 146 11.99 -0.19 1.13
C VAL A 146 11.17 1.09 0.98
N ILE A 147 11.26 2.01 1.96
CA ILE A 147 10.46 3.24 1.95
C ILE A 147 10.61 4.06 0.66
N PRO A 148 11.79 4.23 0.06
CA PRO A 148 11.92 4.96 -1.21
C PRO A 148 11.15 4.36 -2.40
N PHE A 149 10.84 3.06 -2.34
CA PHE A 149 10.05 2.38 -3.38
C PHE A 149 8.55 2.44 -3.15
N VAL A 150 8.13 2.56 -1.90
CA VAL A 150 6.71 2.51 -1.51
C VAL A 150 6.11 3.89 -1.24
N ARG A 151 6.89 4.97 -1.37
CA ARG A 151 6.46 6.34 -1.16
C ARG A 151 6.24 7.06 -2.48
N LEU A 152 5.13 7.79 -2.61
CA LEU A 152 4.86 8.66 -3.74
C LEU A 152 5.93 9.74 -3.85
N LYS A 153 6.48 9.91 -5.07
CA LYS A 153 7.52 10.90 -5.35
C LYS A 153 6.88 12.24 -5.74
N GLY A 154 7.40 13.33 -5.18
CA GLY A 154 6.97 14.67 -5.55
C GLY A 154 5.77 15.22 -4.78
N ILE A 155 5.21 14.45 -3.83
CA ILE A 155 4.20 14.93 -2.90
C ILE A 155 4.91 15.33 -1.60
N PRO A 156 4.73 16.58 -1.10
CA PRO A 156 5.35 17.02 0.15
C PRO A 156 4.93 16.13 1.33
N ASP A 157 5.85 15.88 2.26
CA ASP A 157 5.53 15.27 3.56
C ASP A 157 4.67 16.26 4.37
N SER A 158 3.38 16.30 4.15
CA SER A 158 2.43 17.23 4.78
C SER A 158 1.93 16.76 6.15
N TYR A 159 2.64 15.83 6.81
CA TYR A 159 2.36 15.52 8.22
C TYR A 159 3.40 16.16 9.13
N PRO A 160 2.96 17.05 10.04
CA PRO A 160 3.81 17.44 11.15
C PRO A 160 4.15 16.17 11.95
N SER A 161 5.43 15.96 12.22
CA SER A 161 5.89 14.94 13.15
C SER A 161 5.06 15.01 14.43
N LEU A 162 4.43 13.91 14.81
CA LEU A 162 3.87 13.72 16.16
C LEU A 162 5.00 13.57 17.21
N ALA A 163 6.09 14.30 17.03
CA ALA A 163 7.12 14.52 18.02
C ALA A 163 6.84 15.88 18.64
N GLN A 164 6.23 15.86 19.80
CA GLN A 164 6.21 16.85 20.89
C GLN A 164 4.78 17.01 21.46
N SER A 165 4.39 16.06 22.25
CA SER A 165 3.61 16.35 23.45
C SER A 165 4.30 15.64 24.60
N THR A 166 5.18 16.41 25.25
CA THR A 166 5.68 16.18 26.62
C THR A 166 4.55 16.05 27.61
#